data_34b8a0b7fd8d85bd6a22a18f66d6a7e4
#
_entry.id   34b8a0b7fd8d85bd6a22a18f66d6a7e4
#
_cell.length_a   1.000
_cell.length_b   1.000
_cell.length_c   1.000
_cell.angle_alpha   90.00
_cell.angle_beta   90.00
_cell.angle_gamma   90.00
#
_symmetry.space_group_name_H-M   'P 1'
#
loop_
_entity.id
_entity.type
_entity.pdbx_description
1 polymer ?
#
loop_
_entity_poly.entity_id
_entity_poly.type
_entity_poly.pdbx_seq_one_letter_code
_entity_poly.pdbx_strand_id
1 'polypeptide(L)'
;YSGGGDWYSDPSSLPNLLRFVSENTHISVDDGEVRIRPTDQNFFNYPYLYLTGHGNVRFSEEEITKLRGTLLRGAFLHADDNYGMDASFRKEIKRMFPNKDFVELPFDHPVFHIFFDFQNGLPKIHEHDGNLPQALGLFDENRLMVLYTFECDLGDGWENPEVHNNPQEMRLKALQMGVNIIYYSMIQ
;
A
#
# COMPACT_ATOMS: atom_id res chain seq x y z
N TYR A 1 5.35 -12.74 -1.21
CA TYR A 1 4.22 -13.66 -1.39
C TYR A 1 4.45 -14.62 -2.55
N SER A 2 3.62 -15.63 -2.66
CA SER A 2 3.58 -16.58 -3.77
C SER A 2 2.27 -16.41 -4.56
N GLY A 3 2.02 -17.29 -5.55
CA GLY A 3 0.77 -17.28 -6.32
C GLY A 3 0.95 -16.92 -7.79
N GLY A 4 2.15 -16.55 -8.22
CA GLY A 4 2.48 -16.18 -9.59
C GLY A 4 2.39 -14.68 -9.89
N GLY A 5 2.07 -13.85 -8.89
CA GLY A 5 2.16 -12.40 -9.04
C GLY A 5 3.60 -11.89 -9.00
N ASP A 6 3.83 -10.76 -9.63
CA ASP A 6 5.15 -10.17 -9.83
C ASP A 6 5.47 -9.03 -8.84
N TRP A 7 5.41 -9.32 -7.56
CA TRP A 7 5.69 -8.38 -6.45
C TRP A 7 6.92 -7.47 -6.64
N TYR A 8 7.71 -7.70 -7.65
CA TYR A 8 8.93 -6.98 -8.00
C TYR A 8 8.76 -6.06 -9.22
N SER A 9 7.53 -5.83 -9.69
CA SER A 9 7.24 -5.13 -10.95
C SER A 9 7.73 -3.68 -10.97
N ASP A 10 7.67 -2.98 -9.83
CA ASP A 10 7.93 -1.53 -9.74
C ASP A 10 9.21 -1.22 -8.94
N PRO A 11 10.39 -1.54 -9.51
CA PRO A 11 11.64 -1.54 -8.74
C PRO A 11 12.10 -0.15 -8.29
N SER A 12 11.68 0.93 -8.96
CA SER A 12 12.05 2.31 -8.58
C SER A 12 10.97 3.02 -7.74
N SER A 13 9.80 2.40 -7.54
CA SER A 13 8.65 3.01 -6.87
C SER A 13 8.96 3.40 -5.42
N LEU A 14 9.30 2.43 -4.57
CA LEU A 14 9.62 2.71 -3.17
C LEU A 14 10.87 3.58 -2.96
N PRO A 15 11.99 3.38 -3.67
CA PRO A 15 13.12 4.30 -3.59
C PRO A 15 12.76 5.75 -3.89
N ASN A 16 11.93 5.99 -4.92
CA ASN A 16 11.47 7.33 -5.26
C ASN A 16 10.51 7.89 -4.20
N LEU A 17 9.58 7.08 -3.69
CA LEU A 17 8.69 7.51 -2.60
C LEU A 17 9.48 7.86 -1.35
N LEU A 18 10.41 7.02 -0.91
CA LEU A 18 11.24 7.26 0.28
C LEU A 18 12.06 8.55 0.13
N ARG A 19 12.68 8.77 -1.04
CA ARG A 19 13.37 10.03 -1.33
C ARG A 19 12.43 11.22 -1.22
N PHE A 20 11.23 11.14 -1.82
CA PHE A 20 10.23 12.21 -1.75
C PHE A 20 9.77 12.49 -0.31
N VAL A 21 9.58 11.45 0.50
CA VAL A 21 9.29 11.57 1.95
C VAL A 21 10.40 12.33 2.66
N SER A 22 11.66 11.94 2.46
CA SER A 22 12.82 12.58 3.09
C SER A 22 12.97 14.05 2.70
N GLU A 23 12.71 14.40 1.43
CA GLU A 23 12.85 15.77 0.92
C GLU A 23 11.71 16.69 1.34
N ASN A 24 10.51 16.16 1.62
CA ASN A 24 9.31 16.95 1.84
C ASN A 24 8.74 16.86 3.26
N THR A 25 9.33 16.03 4.13
CA THR A 25 8.87 15.84 5.51
C THR A 25 10.05 15.86 6.49
N HIS A 26 9.76 15.71 7.78
CA HIS A 26 10.78 15.49 8.83
C HIS A 26 10.95 14.01 9.17
N ILE A 27 10.38 13.10 8.38
CA ILE A 27 10.52 11.66 8.59
C ILE A 27 11.91 11.24 8.13
N SER A 28 12.68 10.64 9.04
CA SER A 28 13.93 9.95 8.67
C SER A 28 13.60 8.63 8.00
N VAL A 29 14.16 8.41 6.82
CA VAL A 29 14.04 7.17 6.06
C VAL A 29 15.42 6.56 5.85
N ASP A 30 15.47 5.24 5.73
CA ASP A 30 16.68 4.53 5.31
C ASP A 30 16.94 4.73 3.81
N ASP A 31 18.14 4.33 3.34
CA ASP A 31 18.59 4.53 1.96
C ASP A 31 17.78 3.74 0.90
N GLY A 32 16.86 2.89 1.32
CA GLY A 32 15.98 2.13 0.42
C GLY A 32 15.06 1.15 1.14
N GLU A 33 14.22 0.49 0.36
CA GLU A 33 13.31 -0.53 0.86
C GLU A 33 14.03 -1.82 1.28
N VAL A 34 13.46 -2.53 2.23
CA VAL A 34 13.88 -3.89 2.58
C VAL A 34 12.87 -4.89 2.04
N ARG A 35 13.35 -5.83 1.22
CA ARG A 35 12.54 -6.95 0.73
C ARG A 35 12.55 -8.07 1.75
N ILE A 36 11.37 -8.44 2.24
CA ILE A 36 11.23 -9.32 3.38
C ILE A 36 10.06 -10.28 3.21
N ARG A 37 10.18 -11.47 3.78
CA ARG A 37 9.08 -12.45 3.85
C ARG A 37 8.47 -12.45 5.24
N PRO A 38 7.18 -12.73 5.39
CA PRO A 38 6.56 -12.87 6.72
C PRO A 38 7.22 -13.92 7.62
N THR A 39 7.91 -14.90 7.03
CA THR A 39 8.63 -15.97 7.73
C THR A 39 10.04 -15.59 8.19
N ASP A 40 10.57 -14.46 7.76
CA ASP A 40 11.90 -14.01 8.15
C ASP A 40 11.93 -13.60 9.64
N GLN A 41 13.06 -13.87 10.31
CA GLN A 41 13.17 -13.66 11.77
C GLN A 41 13.00 -12.20 12.19
N ASN A 42 13.42 -11.26 11.34
CA ASN A 42 13.35 -9.83 11.58
C ASN A 42 12.08 -9.16 11.03
N PHE A 43 11.10 -9.93 10.53
CA PHE A 43 9.87 -9.39 9.95
C PHE A 43 9.13 -8.42 10.87
N PHE A 44 9.13 -8.70 12.19
CA PHE A 44 8.46 -7.87 13.19
C PHE A 44 9.10 -6.50 13.44
N ASN A 45 10.29 -6.26 12.90
CA ASN A 45 10.98 -4.97 13.02
C ASN A 45 10.44 -3.91 12.07
N TYR A 46 9.59 -4.30 11.11
CA TYR A 46 9.07 -3.41 10.08
C TYR A 46 7.61 -3.05 10.38
N PRO A 47 7.35 -1.82 10.88
CA PRO A 47 5.99 -1.39 11.22
C PRO A 47 5.16 -1.02 9.99
N TYR A 48 5.80 -0.63 8.88
CA TYR A 48 5.16 -0.34 7.59
C TYR A 48 5.53 -1.42 6.58
N LEU A 49 4.53 -2.06 6.02
CA LEU A 49 4.67 -3.12 5.01
C LEU A 49 4.00 -2.65 3.72
N TYR A 50 4.68 -2.87 2.61
CA TYR A 50 4.14 -2.58 1.27
C TYR A 50 4.05 -3.86 0.46
N LEU A 51 2.94 -4.04 -0.24
CA LEU A 51 2.68 -5.18 -1.12
C LEU A 51 2.04 -4.66 -2.40
N THR A 52 2.63 -5.01 -3.53
CA THR A 52 2.13 -4.66 -4.85
C THR A 52 2.39 -5.79 -5.84
N GLY A 53 1.95 -5.64 -7.07
CA GLY A 53 2.24 -6.50 -8.23
C GLY A 53 1.00 -6.85 -9.04
N HIS A 54 1.27 -7.42 -10.22
CA HIS A 54 0.22 -7.97 -11.08
C HIS A 54 -0.03 -9.44 -10.74
N GLY A 55 -1.27 -9.89 -10.95
CA GLY A 55 -1.64 -11.30 -10.82
C GLY A 55 -1.86 -11.77 -9.39
N ASN A 56 -1.70 -13.07 -9.15
CA ASN A 56 -2.22 -13.68 -7.95
C ASN A 56 -1.32 -13.55 -6.72
N VAL A 57 -1.93 -13.25 -5.60
CA VAL A 57 -1.33 -13.28 -4.26
C VAL A 57 -1.73 -14.58 -3.56
N ARG A 58 -0.77 -15.24 -2.92
CA ARG A 58 -1.02 -16.39 -2.06
C ARG A 58 -0.05 -16.43 -0.89
N PHE A 59 -0.56 -16.69 0.28
CA PHE A 59 0.22 -16.90 1.50
C PHE A 59 0.08 -18.34 2.00
N SER A 60 1.17 -18.91 2.51
CA SER A 60 1.14 -20.14 3.30
C SER A 60 0.45 -19.91 4.65
N GLU A 61 0.08 -20.98 5.36
CA GLU A 61 -0.53 -20.87 6.70
C GLU A 61 0.44 -20.22 7.71
N GLU A 62 1.73 -20.48 7.57
CA GLU A 62 2.77 -19.83 8.38
C GLU A 62 2.85 -18.33 8.11
N GLU A 63 2.89 -17.92 6.84
CA GLU A 63 2.89 -16.50 6.43
C GLU A 63 1.64 -15.79 6.91
N ILE A 64 0.45 -16.40 6.78
CA ILE A 64 -0.80 -15.84 7.31
C ILE A 64 -0.70 -15.62 8.82
N THR A 65 -0.21 -16.62 9.56
CA THR A 65 -0.09 -16.53 11.01
C THR A 65 0.85 -15.42 11.44
N LYS A 66 2.00 -15.31 10.78
CA LYS A 66 3.01 -14.29 11.07
C LYS A 66 2.52 -12.88 10.70
N LEU A 67 2.01 -12.71 9.49
CA LEU A 67 1.51 -11.43 9.02
C LEU A 67 0.33 -10.94 9.86
N ARG A 68 -0.66 -11.81 10.13
CA ARG A 68 -1.77 -11.51 11.03
C ARG A 68 -1.28 -11.05 12.41
N GLY A 69 -0.35 -11.81 13.02
CA GLY A 69 0.18 -11.46 14.33
C GLY A 69 0.93 -10.13 14.32
N THR A 70 1.62 -9.79 13.24
CA THR A 70 2.34 -8.51 13.07
C THR A 70 1.36 -7.34 12.93
N LEU A 71 0.32 -7.49 12.12
CA LEU A 71 -0.72 -6.48 11.94
C LEU A 71 -1.49 -6.21 13.25
N LEU A 72 -1.88 -7.26 13.98
CA LEU A 72 -2.57 -7.11 15.28
C LEU A 72 -1.70 -6.46 16.37
N ARG A 73 -0.37 -6.52 16.24
CA ARG A 73 0.57 -5.86 17.17
C ARG A 73 0.96 -4.43 16.79
N GLY A 74 0.34 -3.85 15.76
CA GLY A 74 0.51 -2.45 15.43
C GLY A 74 1.14 -2.16 14.07
N ALA A 75 1.57 -3.17 13.32
CA ALA A 75 2.04 -2.93 11.96
C ALA A 75 0.90 -2.50 11.03
N PHE A 76 1.27 -1.81 9.97
CA PHE A 76 0.39 -1.34 8.91
C PHE A 76 0.78 -1.99 7.58
N LEU A 77 -0.18 -2.50 6.84
CA LEU A 77 0.02 -3.01 5.49
C LEU A 77 -0.65 -2.07 4.48
N HIS A 78 0.14 -1.50 3.59
CA HIS A 78 -0.34 -0.87 2.37
C HIS A 78 -0.24 -1.89 1.23
N ALA A 79 -1.37 -2.28 0.68
CA ALA A 79 -1.45 -3.06 -0.55
C ALA A 79 -1.91 -2.18 -1.69
N ASP A 80 -1.20 -2.22 -2.82
CA ASP A 80 -1.50 -1.43 -4.01
C ASP A 80 -1.68 -2.37 -5.21
N ASP A 81 -2.84 -2.32 -5.85
CA ASP A 81 -3.16 -3.20 -6.97
C ASP A 81 -2.67 -2.60 -8.27
N ASN A 82 -1.61 -3.18 -8.83
CA ASN A 82 -1.12 -2.82 -10.15
C ASN A 82 -1.99 -3.37 -11.29
N TYR A 83 -2.82 -4.32 -11.05
CA TYR A 83 -3.83 -4.94 -11.88
C TYR A 83 -3.86 -6.46 -11.72
N GLY A 84 -5.04 -6.96 -11.42
CA GLY A 84 -5.31 -8.40 -11.42
C GLY A 84 -4.99 -9.14 -10.12
N MET A 85 -4.56 -8.47 -9.06
CA MET A 85 -4.39 -9.13 -7.76
C MET A 85 -5.65 -9.10 -6.88
N ASP A 86 -6.66 -8.29 -7.18
CA ASP A 86 -7.81 -7.99 -6.33
C ASP A 86 -8.49 -9.25 -5.78
N ALA A 87 -8.96 -10.14 -6.65
CA ALA A 87 -9.71 -11.32 -6.21
C ALA A 87 -8.90 -12.22 -5.29
N SER A 88 -7.61 -12.40 -5.58
CA SER A 88 -6.71 -13.24 -4.79
C SER A 88 -6.32 -12.57 -3.48
N PHE A 89 -6.01 -11.28 -3.50
CA PHE A 89 -5.67 -10.50 -2.31
C PHE A 89 -6.83 -10.47 -1.30
N ARG A 90 -8.05 -10.14 -1.75
CA ARG A 90 -9.25 -10.17 -0.88
C ARG A 90 -9.47 -11.56 -0.27
N LYS A 91 -9.27 -12.62 -1.04
CA LYS A 91 -9.37 -13.99 -0.55
C LYS A 91 -8.34 -14.28 0.56
N GLU A 92 -7.09 -13.87 0.36
CA GLU A 92 -6.04 -14.08 1.36
C GLU A 92 -6.26 -13.24 2.62
N ILE A 93 -6.73 -12.00 2.49
CA ILE A 93 -7.12 -11.18 3.65
C ILE A 93 -8.30 -11.81 4.39
N LYS A 94 -9.30 -12.36 3.68
CA LYS A 94 -10.44 -13.07 4.32
C LYS A 94 -10.01 -14.35 5.03
N ARG A 95 -9.01 -15.07 4.50
CA ARG A 95 -8.39 -16.22 5.20
C ARG A 95 -7.68 -15.77 6.49
N MET A 96 -6.99 -14.64 6.42
CA MET A 96 -6.25 -14.06 7.57
C MET A 96 -7.19 -13.52 8.64
N PHE A 97 -8.26 -12.87 8.25
CA PHE A 97 -9.26 -12.21 9.12
C PHE A 97 -10.69 -12.62 8.75
N PRO A 98 -11.13 -13.85 9.09
CA PRO A 98 -12.44 -14.37 8.65
C PRO A 98 -13.65 -13.53 9.06
N ASN A 99 -13.53 -12.80 10.19
CA ASN A 99 -14.62 -12.02 10.78
C ASN A 99 -14.51 -10.50 10.47
N LYS A 100 -13.60 -10.10 9.58
CA LYS A 100 -13.44 -8.70 9.18
C LYS A 100 -13.68 -8.56 7.67
N ASP A 101 -14.22 -7.43 7.27
CA ASP A 101 -14.44 -7.07 5.87
C ASP A 101 -13.80 -5.71 5.58
N PHE A 102 -13.41 -5.49 4.33
CA PHE A 102 -12.98 -4.19 3.88
C PHE A 102 -14.15 -3.18 3.91
N VAL A 103 -13.83 -1.98 4.34
CA VAL A 103 -14.74 -0.82 4.33
C VAL A 103 -14.12 0.25 3.44
N GLU A 104 -14.87 0.81 2.53
CA GLU A 104 -14.41 1.94 1.73
C GLU A 104 -14.25 3.17 2.63
N LEU A 105 -13.09 3.81 2.57
CA LEU A 105 -12.80 5.00 3.38
C LEU A 105 -13.53 6.20 2.78
N PRO A 106 -14.28 6.95 3.61
CA PRO A 106 -14.95 8.17 3.15
C PRO A 106 -13.91 9.25 2.80
N PHE A 107 -14.26 10.20 1.94
CA PHE A 107 -13.33 11.22 1.46
C PHE A 107 -12.81 12.16 2.56
N ASP A 108 -13.51 12.27 3.69
CA ASP A 108 -13.05 13.01 4.87
C ASP A 108 -12.15 12.20 5.82
N HIS A 109 -11.81 10.95 5.45
CA HIS A 109 -10.91 10.14 6.26
C HIS A 109 -9.53 10.81 6.38
N PRO A 110 -8.92 10.84 7.59
CA PRO A 110 -7.65 11.55 7.83
C PRO A 110 -6.51 11.17 6.88
N VAL A 111 -6.46 9.95 6.35
CA VAL A 111 -5.42 9.54 5.40
C VAL A 111 -5.38 10.43 4.15
N PHE A 112 -6.49 11.05 3.76
CA PHE A 112 -6.55 11.94 2.59
C PHE A 112 -6.15 13.38 2.90
N HIS A 113 -5.99 13.77 4.18
CA HIS A 113 -5.81 15.17 4.57
C HIS A 113 -4.64 15.40 5.52
N ILE A 114 -3.94 14.35 5.96
CA ILE A 114 -3.04 14.45 7.10
C ILE A 114 -1.79 15.29 6.83
N PHE A 115 -1.31 15.35 5.59
CA PHE A 115 -0.17 16.14 5.17
C PHE A 115 -0.49 16.93 3.91
N PHE A 116 -0.95 16.26 2.87
CA PHE A 116 -1.47 16.85 1.63
C PHE A 116 -2.98 16.66 1.56
N ASP A 117 -3.69 17.60 0.94
CA ASP A 117 -5.15 17.61 0.89
C ASP A 117 -5.68 16.97 -0.41
N PHE A 118 -6.43 15.88 -0.27
CA PHE A 118 -7.06 15.13 -1.36
C PHE A 118 -8.59 15.09 -1.19
N GLN A 119 -9.27 16.14 -1.61
CA GLN A 119 -10.73 16.33 -1.45
C GLN A 119 -11.58 15.23 -2.09
N ASN A 120 -11.05 14.55 -3.10
CA ASN A 120 -11.75 13.52 -3.88
C ASN A 120 -11.17 12.09 -3.65
N GLY A 121 -10.42 11.88 -2.55
CA GLY A 121 -9.80 10.59 -2.26
C GLY A 121 -8.57 10.28 -3.09
N LEU A 122 -8.36 9.01 -3.44
CA LEU A 122 -7.17 8.56 -4.15
C LEU A 122 -7.05 9.17 -5.56
N PRO A 123 -5.83 9.57 -5.99
CA PRO A 123 -5.59 9.92 -7.38
C PRO A 123 -5.63 8.66 -8.25
N LYS A 124 -6.19 8.76 -9.45
CA LYS A 124 -6.14 7.72 -10.49
C LYS A 124 -4.87 7.92 -11.32
N ILE A 125 -4.00 6.91 -11.37
CA ILE A 125 -2.73 6.97 -12.10
C ILE A 125 -2.86 6.27 -13.45
N HIS A 126 -3.36 5.04 -13.46
CA HIS A 126 -3.64 4.30 -14.70
C HIS A 126 -5.12 3.95 -14.84
N GLU A 127 -5.54 3.88 -16.11
CA GLU A 127 -6.88 3.44 -16.49
C GLU A 127 -6.84 1.93 -16.79
N HIS A 128 -7.23 1.11 -15.82
CA HIS A 128 -7.35 -0.34 -16.05
C HIS A 128 -8.75 -0.67 -16.58
N ASP A 129 -9.72 -0.85 -15.68
CA ASP A 129 -11.10 -1.19 -16.04
C ASP A 129 -12.02 0.03 -16.13
N GLY A 130 -11.46 1.25 -16.01
CA GLY A 130 -12.21 2.50 -16.10
C GLY A 130 -13.04 2.80 -14.84
N ASN A 131 -12.87 2.04 -13.76
CA ASN A 131 -13.54 2.28 -12.50
C ASN A 131 -12.89 3.42 -11.71
N LEU A 132 -13.62 4.00 -10.76
CA LEU A 132 -13.05 4.97 -9.83
C LEU A 132 -12.10 4.28 -8.85
N PRO A 133 -11.03 4.96 -8.43
CA PRO A 133 -10.13 4.45 -7.41
C PRO A 133 -10.84 4.32 -6.06
N GLN A 134 -10.53 3.25 -5.32
CA GLN A 134 -11.12 2.99 -4.01
C GLN A 134 -10.01 2.80 -2.97
N ALA A 135 -10.13 3.48 -1.85
CA ALA A 135 -9.34 3.22 -0.65
C ALA A 135 -10.13 2.30 0.28
N LEU A 136 -9.68 1.08 0.44
CA LEU A 136 -10.36 0.05 1.21
C LEU A 136 -9.59 -0.23 2.49
N GLY A 137 -10.23 0.02 3.63
CA GLY A 137 -9.65 -0.16 4.96
C GLY A 137 -10.07 -1.46 5.63
N LEU A 138 -9.13 -2.16 6.25
CA LEU A 138 -9.42 -3.22 7.20
C LEU A 138 -9.00 -2.78 8.59
N PHE A 139 -9.94 -2.82 9.53
CA PHE A 139 -9.75 -2.25 10.86
C PHE A 139 -9.63 -3.31 11.96
N ASP A 140 -8.81 -2.99 12.97
CA ASP A 140 -8.85 -3.62 14.27
C ASP A 140 -9.30 -2.58 15.29
N GLU A 141 -10.51 -2.75 15.81
CA GLU A 141 -11.23 -1.68 16.53
C GLU A 141 -11.29 -0.40 15.68
N ASN A 142 -10.59 0.65 16.10
CA ASN A 142 -10.54 1.94 15.38
C ASN A 142 -9.22 2.13 14.59
N ARG A 143 -8.29 1.17 14.63
CA ARG A 143 -7.01 1.27 13.96
C ARG A 143 -7.08 0.65 12.56
N LEU A 144 -6.68 1.39 11.56
CA LEU A 144 -6.54 0.93 10.19
C LEU A 144 -5.31 0.02 10.06
N MET A 145 -5.50 -1.30 10.00
CA MET A 145 -4.39 -2.26 9.88
C MET A 145 -3.93 -2.44 8.44
N VAL A 146 -4.88 -2.47 7.51
CA VAL A 146 -4.60 -2.68 6.08
C VAL A 146 -5.30 -1.58 5.31
N LEU A 147 -4.55 -0.87 4.50
CA LEU A 147 -5.06 0.01 3.45
C LEU A 147 -4.83 -0.70 2.11
N TYR A 148 -5.89 -0.89 1.36
CA TYR A 148 -5.84 -1.42 0.01
C TYR A 148 -6.26 -0.35 -0.98
N THR A 149 -5.31 0.09 -1.80
CA THR A 149 -5.52 1.08 -2.86
C THR A 149 -5.82 0.33 -4.15
N PHE A 150 -7.11 0.31 -4.51
CA PHE A 150 -7.65 -0.44 -5.63
C PHE A 150 -7.99 0.48 -6.79
N GLU A 151 -7.71 0.07 -8.02
CA GLU A 151 -8.00 0.83 -9.25
C GLU A 151 -7.29 2.20 -9.34
N CYS A 152 -6.17 2.40 -8.64
CA CYS A 152 -5.45 3.67 -8.68
C CYS A 152 -4.00 3.57 -9.15
N ASP A 153 -3.30 2.48 -8.82
CA ASP A 153 -1.94 2.20 -9.27
C ASP A 153 -0.92 3.26 -8.82
N LEU A 154 -0.87 3.47 -7.50
CA LEU A 154 0.04 4.46 -6.92
C LEU A 154 1.50 4.14 -7.20
N GLY A 155 1.86 2.84 -7.18
CA GLY A 155 3.20 2.34 -7.44
C GLY A 155 3.79 2.83 -8.75
N ASP A 156 3.03 2.77 -9.83
CA ASP A 156 3.40 3.27 -11.15
C ASP A 156 3.62 4.78 -11.17
N GLY A 157 2.85 5.51 -10.35
CA GLY A 157 3.02 6.94 -10.17
C GLY A 157 4.33 7.30 -9.43
N TRP A 158 4.88 6.38 -8.64
CA TRP A 158 6.15 6.56 -7.93
C TRP A 158 7.37 6.16 -8.78
N GLU A 159 7.18 5.33 -9.81
CA GLU A 159 8.24 4.87 -10.72
C GLU A 159 8.98 6.05 -11.37
N ASN A 160 10.15 5.78 -11.94
CA ASN A 160 10.90 6.76 -12.72
C ASN A 160 10.05 7.31 -13.87
N PRO A 161 10.21 8.62 -14.24
CA PRO A 161 9.37 9.26 -15.27
C PRO A 161 9.30 8.53 -16.60
N GLU A 162 10.41 7.89 -16.98
CA GLU A 162 10.56 7.20 -18.26
C GLU A 162 9.90 5.81 -18.33
N VAL A 163 9.46 5.25 -17.19
CA VAL A 163 8.87 3.91 -17.15
C VAL A 163 7.47 3.93 -17.76
N HIS A 164 6.59 4.75 -17.20
CA HIS A 164 5.19 4.84 -17.64
C HIS A 164 4.87 6.11 -18.43
N ASN A 165 5.82 7.06 -18.49
CA ASN A 165 5.63 8.38 -19.11
C ASN A 165 4.43 9.16 -18.55
N ASN A 166 4.10 8.93 -17.28
CA ASN A 166 3.01 9.63 -16.60
C ASN A 166 3.30 11.14 -16.53
N PRO A 167 2.29 12.01 -16.70
CA PRO A 167 2.43 13.44 -16.51
C PRO A 167 3.02 13.76 -15.12
N GLN A 168 3.90 14.77 -15.06
CA GLN A 168 4.56 15.16 -13.81
C GLN A 168 3.55 15.48 -12.68
N GLU A 169 2.43 16.13 -13.01
CA GLU A 169 1.38 16.44 -12.03
C GLU A 169 0.76 15.17 -11.43
N MET A 170 0.52 14.17 -12.27
CA MET A 170 -0.04 12.89 -11.84
C MET A 170 0.93 12.14 -10.93
N ARG A 171 2.21 12.08 -11.30
CA ARG A 171 3.28 11.50 -10.48
C ARG A 171 3.43 12.23 -9.13
N LEU A 172 3.34 13.57 -9.16
CA LEU A 172 3.39 14.37 -7.93
C LEU A 172 2.23 14.01 -6.99
N LYS A 173 1.02 13.87 -7.51
CA LYS A 173 -0.15 13.44 -6.71
C LYS A 173 0.03 12.04 -6.13
N ALA A 174 0.58 11.10 -6.89
CA ALA A 174 0.88 9.76 -6.37
C ALA A 174 1.89 9.81 -5.21
N LEU A 175 2.99 10.54 -5.36
CA LEU A 175 4.00 10.71 -4.32
C LEU A 175 3.44 11.40 -3.07
N GLN A 176 2.63 12.45 -3.24
CA GLN A 176 1.95 13.14 -2.15
C GLN A 176 0.98 12.22 -1.39
N MET A 177 0.23 11.37 -2.09
CA MET A 177 -0.63 10.37 -1.46
C MET A 177 0.20 9.33 -0.72
N GLY A 178 1.33 8.89 -1.27
CA GLY A 178 2.27 8.01 -0.58
C GLY A 178 2.77 8.60 0.75
N VAL A 179 3.10 9.90 0.77
CA VAL A 179 3.45 10.61 2.03
C VAL A 179 2.30 10.56 3.02
N ASN A 180 1.07 10.84 2.59
CA ASN A 180 -0.09 10.77 3.47
C ASN A 180 -0.25 9.39 4.10
N ILE A 181 -0.13 8.33 3.30
CA ILE A 181 -0.27 6.94 3.77
C ILE A 181 0.81 6.60 4.80
N ILE A 182 2.07 6.92 4.50
CA ILE A 182 3.20 6.68 5.43
C ILE A 182 2.98 7.47 6.72
N TYR A 183 2.69 8.77 6.62
CA TYR A 183 2.50 9.63 7.79
C TYR A 183 1.34 9.16 8.65
N TYR A 184 0.21 8.81 8.03
CA TYR A 184 -0.97 8.28 8.73
C TYR A 184 -0.64 6.98 9.47
N SER A 185 0.11 6.07 8.85
CA SER A 185 0.50 4.80 9.47
C SER A 185 1.31 4.96 10.76
N MET A 186 2.00 6.10 10.92
CA MET A 186 2.87 6.37 12.08
C MET A 186 2.14 6.98 13.28
N ILE A 187 0.97 7.57 13.07
CA ILE A 187 0.30 8.37 14.12
C ILE A 187 -1.04 7.83 14.59
N GLN A 188 -1.58 6.77 13.98
CA GLN A 188 -2.84 6.14 14.34
C GLN A 188 -2.77 5.25 15.58
#